data_898e2c9f204199025c30c1d09185fb9a
#
_entry.id   898e2c9f204199025c30c1d09185fb9a
#
_cell.length_a   1.000
_cell.length_b   1.000
_cell.length_c   1.000
_cell.angle_alpha   90.00
_cell.angle_beta   90.00
_cell.angle_gamma   90.00
#
_symmetry.space_group_name_H-M   'P 1'
#
loop_
_entity.id
_entity.type
_entity.pdbx_description
1 polymer ?
#
loop_
_entity_poly.entity_id
_entity_poly.type
_entity_poly.pdbx_seq_one_letter_code
_entity_poly.pdbx_strand_id
1 'polypeptide(L)'
;MDKTANPPALEQEDVSAGTASQPVGGFRHTVAVTASDSFAVHVQAGRLSWTLDEPESLGGRGTAPDPVTSFLGALCGCLLISLQITARARQVPIVGASASAKVNEKGFVKTVDVDLTVRSNAPEEKVRVVVERAEKGCYLKGLLKDSIAYRLNLTIVPV
;
A
#
# COMPACT_ATOMS: atom_id res chain seq x y z
N MET A 1 44.80 -0.71 26.25
CA MET A 1 43.76 -1.71 26.60
C MET A 1 42.66 -1.57 25.60
N ASP A 2 42.76 -2.43 24.61
CA ASP A 2 41.91 -2.50 23.44
C ASP A 2 40.61 -3.28 23.81
N LYS A 3 39.45 -2.71 23.55
CA LYS A 3 38.16 -3.44 23.56
C LYS A 3 37.27 -2.92 22.45
N THR A 4 37.66 -3.22 21.22
CA THR A 4 36.74 -3.29 20.08
C THR A 4 36.10 -4.68 20.07
N ALA A 5 35.05 -4.90 20.85
CA ALA A 5 34.23 -6.08 20.72
C ALA A 5 33.18 -5.81 19.63
N ASN A 6 33.40 -6.44 18.47
CA ASN A 6 32.41 -6.51 17.40
C ASN A 6 31.21 -7.33 17.91
N PRO A 7 29.96 -6.86 17.79
CA PRO A 7 28.82 -7.67 18.17
C PRO A 7 28.72 -8.89 17.27
N PRO A 8 28.26 -10.05 17.80
CA PRO A 8 28.16 -11.27 17.00
C PRO A 8 27.17 -11.06 15.84
N ALA A 9 27.58 -11.53 14.67
CA ALA A 9 26.71 -11.64 13.52
C ALA A 9 25.48 -12.47 13.91
N LEU A 10 24.30 -11.91 13.74
CA LEU A 10 23.05 -12.65 13.86
C LEU A 10 23.10 -13.78 12.84
N GLU A 11 23.15 -15.01 13.30
CA GLU A 11 23.00 -16.20 12.48
C GLU A 11 21.67 -16.07 11.76
N GLN A 12 21.72 -16.03 10.44
CA GLN A 12 20.56 -16.13 9.58
C GLN A 12 20.01 -17.55 9.78
N GLU A 13 19.05 -17.69 10.66
CA GLU A 13 18.24 -18.91 10.67
C GLU A 13 17.60 -19.04 9.29
N ASP A 14 18.04 -20.07 8.59
CA ASP A 14 17.52 -20.50 7.31
C ASP A 14 16.03 -20.88 7.50
N VAL A 15 15.15 -19.92 7.29
CA VAL A 15 13.71 -20.18 7.20
C VAL A 15 13.52 -20.95 5.90
N SER A 16 13.77 -22.25 5.96
CA SER A 16 13.53 -23.19 4.88
C SER A 16 12.13 -22.91 4.32
N ALA A 17 12.12 -22.44 3.06
CA ALA A 17 10.91 -22.24 2.28
C ALA A 17 10.20 -23.59 2.12
N GLY A 18 9.37 -23.92 3.09
CA GLY A 18 8.39 -24.98 2.94
C GLY A 18 7.53 -24.63 1.74
N THR A 19 7.62 -25.43 0.68
CA THR A 19 6.70 -25.43 -0.44
C THR A 19 5.33 -25.82 0.07
N ALA A 20 4.65 -24.86 0.72
CA ALA A 20 3.24 -25.03 1.04
C ALA A 20 2.47 -24.98 -0.27
N SER A 21 1.97 -26.15 -0.71
CA SER A 21 0.97 -26.25 -1.75
C SER A 21 -0.16 -25.26 -1.46
N GLN A 22 -0.37 -24.29 -2.35
CA GLN A 22 -1.42 -23.30 -2.17
C GLN A 22 -2.79 -24.02 -2.16
N PRO A 23 -3.61 -23.81 -1.14
CA PRO A 23 -4.97 -24.35 -1.16
C PRO A 23 -5.75 -23.67 -2.27
N VAL A 24 -6.41 -24.48 -3.09
CA VAL A 24 -7.34 -24.01 -4.11
C VAL A 24 -8.46 -23.26 -3.38
N GLY A 25 -8.51 -21.91 -3.52
CA GLY A 25 -9.64 -21.14 -3.02
C GLY A 25 -9.38 -19.95 -2.08
N GLY A 26 -8.13 -19.53 -1.83
CA GLY A 26 -7.89 -18.33 -1.01
C GLY A 26 -6.50 -17.75 -1.21
N PHE A 27 -6.43 -16.45 -1.50
CA PHE A 27 -5.17 -15.72 -1.45
C PHE A 27 -4.78 -15.51 0.02
N ARG A 28 -3.67 -16.10 0.45
CA ARG A 28 -3.08 -15.77 1.75
C ARG A 28 -1.97 -14.75 1.54
N HIS A 29 -2.17 -13.59 2.13
CA HIS A 29 -1.13 -12.57 2.20
C HIS A 29 -0.39 -12.74 3.53
N THR A 30 0.88 -13.08 3.46
CA THR A 30 1.73 -13.27 4.65
C THR A 30 2.98 -12.41 4.51
N VAL A 31 3.30 -11.69 5.55
CA VAL A 31 4.55 -10.95 5.69
C VAL A 31 5.19 -11.29 7.03
N ALA A 32 6.51 -11.32 7.07
CA ALA A 32 7.31 -11.35 8.29
C ALA A 32 7.97 -9.99 8.47
N VAL A 33 8.04 -9.52 9.71
CA VAL A 33 8.66 -8.23 10.04
C VAL A 33 9.65 -8.45 11.16
N THR A 34 10.88 -7.99 10.96
CA THR A 34 11.95 -8.00 11.97
C THR A 34 12.36 -6.57 12.30
N ALA A 35 12.50 -6.29 13.58
CA ALA A 35 13.03 -5.03 14.09
C ALA A 35 14.36 -5.29 14.80
N SER A 36 15.26 -4.33 14.71
CA SER A 36 16.49 -4.26 15.52
C SER A 36 16.29 -3.27 16.68
N ASP A 37 17.36 -2.76 17.21
CA ASP A 37 17.39 -1.68 18.21
C ASP A 37 17.19 -0.28 17.61
N SER A 38 16.87 -0.19 16.33
CA SER A 38 16.58 1.03 15.59
C SER A 38 15.11 1.07 15.14
N PHE A 39 14.65 2.23 14.65
CA PHE A 39 13.32 2.37 14.06
C PHE A 39 13.20 1.73 12.66
N ALA A 40 14.33 1.35 12.05
CA ALA A 40 14.30 0.63 10.78
C ALA A 40 13.84 -0.81 11.01
N VAL A 41 12.79 -1.21 10.29
CA VAL A 41 12.27 -2.58 10.32
C VAL A 41 12.32 -3.20 8.93
N HIS A 42 12.67 -4.47 8.88
CA HIS A 42 12.76 -5.23 7.63
C HIS A 42 11.48 -6.04 7.42
N VAL A 43 10.85 -5.86 6.26
CA VAL A 43 9.63 -6.56 5.86
C VAL A 43 9.95 -7.55 4.76
N GLN A 44 9.46 -8.77 4.89
CA GLN A 44 9.64 -9.83 3.90
C GLN A 44 8.30 -10.45 3.50
N ALA A 45 8.08 -10.59 2.21
CA ALA A 45 6.92 -11.26 1.62
C ALA A 45 7.40 -12.26 0.54
N GLY A 46 7.57 -13.51 0.93
CA GLY A 46 8.19 -14.52 0.05
C GLY A 46 9.61 -14.11 -0.36
N ARG A 47 9.84 -13.90 -1.66
CA ARG A 47 11.13 -13.47 -2.20
C ARG A 47 11.34 -11.95 -2.23
N LEU A 48 10.32 -11.20 -1.89
CA LEU A 48 10.35 -9.74 -1.91
C LEU A 48 10.60 -9.22 -0.50
N SER A 49 11.39 -8.16 -0.41
CA SER A 49 11.63 -7.49 0.85
C SER A 49 11.77 -5.99 0.67
N TRP A 50 11.48 -5.25 1.72
CA TRP A 50 11.68 -3.81 1.79
C TRP A 50 11.88 -3.39 3.24
N THR A 51 12.30 -2.15 3.42
CA THR A 51 12.48 -1.56 4.74
C THR A 51 11.43 -0.49 4.98
N LEU A 52 11.01 -0.34 6.23
CA LEU A 52 10.28 0.80 6.74
C LEU A 52 11.17 1.51 7.75
N ASP A 53 11.06 2.83 7.86
CA ASP A 53 11.82 3.62 8.83
C ASP A 53 10.97 4.82 9.26
N GLU A 54 11.24 5.37 10.43
CA GLU A 54 10.62 6.62 10.86
C GLU A 54 11.44 7.83 10.39
N PRO A 55 10.81 9.01 10.23
CA PRO A 55 11.55 10.23 9.95
C PRO A 55 12.47 10.62 11.13
N GLU A 56 13.50 11.42 10.86
CA GLU A 56 14.45 11.88 11.88
C GLU A 56 13.77 12.60 13.04
N SER A 57 12.67 13.31 12.77
CA SER A 57 11.88 14.01 13.80
C SER A 57 11.24 13.08 14.83
N LEU A 58 11.10 11.80 14.51
CA LEU A 58 10.59 10.76 15.41
C LEU A 58 11.69 9.78 15.86
N GLY A 59 12.96 10.09 15.57
CA GLY A 59 14.12 9.30 16.00
C GLY A 59 14.57 8.24 14.99
N GLY A 60 13.95 8.15 13.81
CA GLY A 60 14.40 7.34 12.69
C GLY A 60 15.55 7.97 11.92
N ARG A 61 15.89 7.44 10.78
CA ARG A 61 16.91 7.95 9.85
C ARG A 61 16.30 8.50 8.55
N GLY A 62 15.01 8.33 8.35
CA GLY A 62 14.33 8.73 7.11
C GLY A 62 14.87 8.01 5.87
N THR A 63 15.41 6.81 6.01
CA THR A 63 16.04 6.05 4.90
C THR A 63 15.04 5.24 4.09
N ALA A 64 13.81 5.10 4.58
CA ALA A 64 12.73 4.39 3.94
C ALA A 64 11.39 5.05 4.33
N PRO A 65 10.29 4.77 3.60
CA PRO A 65 8.98 5.29 3.98
C PRO A 65 8.55 4.74 5.34
N ASP A 66 7.87 5.57 6.12
CA ASP A 66 7.24 5.16 7.37
C ASP A 66 6.04 4.21 7.12
N PRO A 67 5.57 3.48 8.16
CA PRO A 67 4.49 2.53 8.01
C PRO A 67 3.18 3.13 7.47
N VAL A 68 2.83 4.36 7.86
CA VAL A 68 1.60 5.03 7.42
C VAL A 68 1.70 5.40 5.94
N THR A 69 2.82 5.99 5.53
CA THR A 69 3.10 6.30 4.12
C THR A 69 3.08 5.05 3.25
N SER A 70 3.67 3.95 3.73
CA SER A 70 3.65 2.66 3.03
C SER A 70 2.23 2.08 2.90
N PHE A 71 1.42 2.19 3.95
CA PHE A 71 0.03 1.78 3.92
C PHE A 71 -0.79 2.61 2.91
N LEU A 72 -0.63 3.93 2.89
CA LEU A 72 -1.30 4.81 1.93
C LEU A 72 -0.87 4.51 0.49
N GLY A 73 0.41 4.25 0.27
CA GLY A 73 0.93 3.80 -1.03
C GLY A 73 0.30 2.48 -1.49
N ALA A 74 0.19 1.51 -0.59
CA ALA A 74 -0.48 0.23 -0.87
C ALA A 74 -1.98 0.41 -1.17
N LEU A 75 -2.67 1.29 -0.43
CA LEU A 75 -4.08 1.61 -0.66
C LEU A 75 -4.30 2.23 -2.04
N CYS A 76 -3.49 3.22 -2.42
CA CYS A 76 -3.51 3.83 -3.76
C CYS A 76 -3.21 2.78 -4.84
N GLY A 77 -2.19 1.94 -4.65
CA GLY A 77 -1.84 0.86 -5.55
C GLY A 77 -2.97 -0.14 -5.75
N CYS A 78 -3.64 -0.55 -4.67
CA CYS A 78 -4.81 -1.43 -4.72
C CYS A 78 -5.96 -0.80 -5.52
N LEU A 79 -6.25 0.48 -5.30
CA LEU A 79 -7.27 1.22 -6.06
C LEU A 79 -6.93 1.28 -7.55
N LEU A 80 -5.69 1.63 -7.91
CA LEU A 80 -5.25 1.73 -9.30
C LEU A 80 -5.28 0.38 -10.02
N ILE A 81 -4.92 -0.71 -9.34
CA ILE A 81 -5.02 -2.07 -9.90
C ILE A 81 -6.49 -2.44 -10.11
N SER A 82 -7.36 -2.19 -9.13
CA SER A 82 -8.81 -2.42 -9.23
C SER A 82 -9.42 -1.60 -10.37
N LEU A 83 -8.96 -0.34 -10.56
CA LEU A 83 -9.37 0.51 -11.66
C LEU A 83 -9.01 -0.12 -13.03
N GLN A 84 -7.78 -0.59 -13.19
CA GLN A 84 -7.33 -1.21 -14.45
C GLN A 84 -8.10 -2.50 -14.75
N ILE A 85 -8.33 -3.36 -13.75
CA ILE A 85 -9.10 -4.59 -13.89
C ILE A 85 -10.53 -4.26 -14.33
N THR A 86 -11.18 -3.31 -13.65
CA THR A 86 -12.55 -2.90 -13.93
C THR A 86 -12.69 -2.26 -15.31
N ALA A 87 -11.75 -1.39 -15.68
CA ALA A 87 -11.72 -0.73 -16.98
C ALA A 87 -11.62 -1.74 -18.13
N ARG A 88 -10.70 -2.72 -17.99
CA ARG A 88 -10.55 -3.81 -18.98
C ARG A 88 -11.82 -4.66 -19.10
N ALA A 89 -12.40 -5.07 -17.97
CA ALA A 89 -13.62 -5.89 -17.96
C ALA A 89 -14.81 -5.16 -18.59
N ARG A 90 -14.83 -3.82 -18.55
CA ARG A 90 -15.90 -2.98 -19.11
C ARG A 90 -15.57 -2.38 -20.46
N GLN A 91 -14.38 -2.67 -20.99
CA GLN A 91 -13.91 -2.13 -22.26
C GLN A 91 -13.93 -0.57 -22.29
N VAL A 92 -13.66 0.06 -21.17
CA VAL A 92 -13.52 1.50 -21.07
C VAL A 92 -12.04 1.86 -21.16
N PRO A 93 -11.61 2.59 -22.23
CA PRO A 93 -10.21 2.90 -22.42
C PRO A 93 -9.74 3.90 -21.34
N ILE A 94 -8.80 3.48 -20.50
CA ILE A 94 -8.05 4.34 -19.58
C ILE A 94 -6.60 4.26 -19.99
N VAL A 95 -6.03 5.41 -20.38
CA VAL A 95 -4.65 5.53 -20.89
C VAL A 95 -3.66 5.68 -19.74
N GLY A 96 -4.11 6.23 -18.63
CA GLY A 96 -3.29 6.37 -17.42
C GLY A 96 -4.12 6.81 -16.23
N ALA A 97 -3.62 6.54 -15.06
CA ALA A 97 -4.19 7.03 -13.82
C ALA A 97 -3.10 7.25 -12.77
N SER A 98 -3.32 8.20 -11.89
CA SER A 98 -2.49 8.45 -10.71
C SER A 98 -3.37 8.66 -9.49
N ALA A 99 -2.87 8.26 -8.33
CA ALA A 99 -3.54 8.48 -7.07
C ALA A 99 -2.55 8.98 -6.03
N SER A 100 -2.99 9.88 -5.18
CA SER A 100 -2.30 10.27 -3.96
C SER A 100 -3.27 10.18 -2.78
N ALA A 101 -2.76 9.90 -1.60
CA ALA A 101 -3.56 9.79 -0.40
C ALA A 101 -2.92 10.51 0.78
N LYS A 102 -3.76 11.02 1.68
CA LYS A 102 -3.33 11.61 2.95
C LYS A 102 -4.28 11.20 4.06
N VAL A 103 -3.74 11.07 5.26
CA VAL A 103 -4.51 10.92 6.49
C VAL A 103 -4.62 12.30 7.14
N ASN A 104 -5.84 12.70 7.46
CA ASN A 104 -6.09 13.88 8.27
C ASN A 104 -6.66 13.42 9.61
N GLU A 105 -6.12 13.96 10.68
CA GLU A 105 -6.59 13.72 12.04
C GLU A 105 -7.13 15.02 12.63
N LYS A 106 -8.36 15.00 13.09
CA LYS A 106 -8.95 16.10 13.84
C LYS A 106 -9.61 15.52 15.09
N GLY A 107 -8.94 15.66 16.22
CA GLY A 107 -9.35 15.01 17.45
C GLY A 107 -9.35 13.48 17.31
N PHE A 108 -10.47 12.83 17.55
CA PHE A 108 -10.64 11.38 17.42
C PHE A 108 -11.07 10.92 16.02
N VAL A 109 -11.34 11.86 15.10
CA VAL A 109 -11.78 11.54 13.74
C VAL A 109 -10.58 11.42 12.83
N LYS A 110 -10.45 10.27 12.18
CA LYS A 110 -9.44 10.05 11.13
C LYS A 110 -10.13 10.00 9.78
N THR A 111 -9.58 10.72 8.82
CA THR A 111 -10.06 10.73 7.45
C THR A 111 -8.93 10.32 6.52
N VAL A 112 -9.22 9.42 5.59
CA VAL A 112 -8.33 9.11 4.47
C VAL A 112 -8.89 9.78 3.22
N ASP A 113 -8.20 10.82 2.77
CA ASP A 113 -8.54 11.52 1.53
C ASP A 113 -7.66 10.98 0.40
N VAL A 114 -8.29 10.57 -0.70
CA VAL A 114 -7.62 10.06 -1.90
C VAL A 114 -7.98 10.94 -3.08
N ASP A 115 -6.97 11.50 -3.74
CA ASP A 115 -7.12 12.24 -4.99
C ASP A 115 -6.75 11.30 -6.14
N LEU A 116 -7.72 10.98 -7.01
CA LEU A 116 -7.56 10.10 -8.16
C LEU A 116 -7.70 10.90 -9.45
N THR A 117 -6.67 10.89 -10.28
CA THR A 117 -6.72 11.45 -11.64
C THR A 117 -6.74 10.31 -12.65
N VAL A 118 -7.71 10.35 -13.58
CA VAL A 118 -7.88 9.34 -14.64
C VAL A 118 -7.78 10.02 -16.00
N ARG A 119 -6.92 9.51 -16.87
CA ARG A 119 -6.74 9.99 -18.26
C ARG A 119 -7.51 9.09 -19.21
N SER A 120 -8.55 9.66 -19.85
CA SER A 120 -9.42 8.91 -20.76
C SER A 120 -10.16 9.83 -21.71
N ASN A 121 -10.38 9.38 -22.95
CA ASN A 121 -11.31 10.00 -23.91
C ASN A 121 -12.67 9.31 -23.95
N ALA A 122 -12.93 8.35 -23.06
CA ALA A 122 -14.24 7.76 -22.91
C ALA A 122 -15.24 8.77 -22.30
N PRO A 123 -16.55 8.61 -22.54
CA PRO A 123 -17.56 9.44 -21.89
C PRO A 123 -17.38 9.43 -20.36
N GLU A 124 -17.45 10.61 -19.74
CA GLU A 124 -17.21 10.81 -18.33
C GLU A 124 -18.05 9.85 -17.46
N GLU A 125 -19.32 9.67 -17.81
CA GLU A 125 -20.23 8.77 -17.09
C GLU A 125 -19.69 7.31 -17.04
N LYS A 126 -19.13 6.82 -18.17
CA LYS A 126 -18.55 5.47 -18.20
C LYS A 126 -17.31 5.37 -17.31
N VAL A 127 -16.48 6.42 -17.29
CA VAL A 127 -15.30 6.47 -16.44
C VAL A 127 -15.72 6.50 -14.96
N ARG A 128 -16.72 7.30 -14.59
CA ARG A 128 -17.25 7.35 -13.23
C ARG A 128 -17.77 5.98 -12.74
N VAL A 129 -18.53 5.28 -13.58
CA VAL A 129 -19.00 3.91 -13.26
C VAL A 129 -17.85 2.94 -13.05
N VAL A 130 -16.78 3.05 -13.84
CA VAL A 130 -15.56 2.23 -13.65
C VAL A 130 -14.89 2.55 -12.33
N VAL A 131 -14.74 3.83 -11.99
CA VAL A 131 -14.11 4.26 -10.73
C VAL A 131 -14.92 3.80 -9.52
N GLU A 132 -16.24 3.99 -9.50
CA GLU A 132 -17.12 3.54 -8.41
C GLU A 132 -17.00 2.02 -8.16
N ARG A 133 -16.94 1.23 -9.24
CA ARG A 133 -16.78 -0.22 -9.12
C ARG A 133 -15.38 -0.61 -8.67
N ALA A 134 -14.36 0.07 -9.14
CA ALA A 134 -12.99 -0.12 -8.70
C ALA A 134 -12.84 0.20 -7.20
N GLU A 135 -13.46 1.28 -6.75
CA GLU A 135 -13.49 1.67 -5.35
C GLU A 135 -14.19 0.62 -4.47
N LYS A 136 -15.34 0.10 -4.92
CA LYS A 136 -16.05 -0.98 -4.23
C LYS A 136 -15.27 -2.29 -4.21
N GLY A 137 -14.50 -2.56 -5.27
CA GLY A 137 -13.64 -3.74 -5.39
C GLY A 137 -12.25 -3.60 -4.76
N CYS A 138 -11.92 -2.43 -4.23
CA CYS A 138 -10.63 -2.20 -3.58
C CYS A 138 -10.56 -2.92 -2.23
N TYR A 139 -9.80 -4.01 -2.19
CA TYR A 139 -9.69 -4.86 -1.00
C TYR A 139 -9.20 -4.09 0.23
N LEU A 140 -8.14 -3.28 0.07
CA LEU A 140 -7.57 -2.52 1.20
C LEU A 140 -8.52 -1.44 1.72
N LYS A 141 -9.33 -0.80 0.84
CA LYS A 141 -10.39 0.08 1.31
C LYS A 141 -11.39 -0.68 2.20
N GLY A 142 -11.75 -1.91 1.81
CA GLY A 142 -12.65 -2.77 2.57
C GLY A 142 -12.12 -3.20 3.95
N LEU A 143 -10.82 -3.06 4.19
CA LEU A 143 -10.19 -3.32 5.49
C LEU A 143 -10.20 -2.10 6.43
N LEU A 144 -10.57 -0.91 5.94
CA LEU A 144 -10.67 0.27 6.80
C LEU A 144 -11.85 0.10 7.76
N LYS A 145 -11.65 0.53 9.02
CA LYS A 145 -12.73 0.56 10.01
C LYS A 145 -13.80 1.58 9.62
N ASP A 146 -15.04 1.31 9.95
CA ASP A 146 -16.17 2.21 9.71
C ASP A 146 -16.00 3.60 10.37
N SER A 147 -15.18 3.67 11.43
CA SER A 147 -14.83 4.94 12.09
C SER A 147 -13.86 5.82 11.30
N ILE A 148 -13.27 5.29 10.21
CA ILE A 148 -12.38 6.04 9.32
C ILE A 148 -13.19 6.53 8.14
N ALA A 149 -13.36 7.85 8.03
CA ALA A 149 -13.99 8.45 6.87
C ALA A 149 -13.05 8.35 5.66
N TYR A 150 -13.50 7.67 4.60
CA TYR A 150 -12.78 7.59 3.33
C TYR A 150 -13.45 8.53 2.32
N ARG A 151 -12.65 9.37 1.66
CA ARG A 151 -13.11 10.30 0.62
C ARG A 151 -12.28 10.11 -0.64
N LEU A 152 -12.96 9.97 -1.77
CA LEU A 152 -12.33 9.88 -3.09
C LEU A 152 -12.70 11.12 -3.92
N ASN A 153 -11.70 11.90 -4.28
CA ASN A 153 -11.82 13.03 -5.19
C ASN A 153 -11.37 12.58 -6.58
N LEU A 154 -12.28 12.57 -7.55
CA LEU A 154 -12.00 12.13 -8.92
C LEU A 154 -11.82 13.33 -9.85
N THR A 155 -10.71 13.34 -10.56
CA THR A 155 -10.45 14.21 -11.70
C THR A 155 -10.32 13.38 -12.97
N ILE A 156 -11.08 13.71 -14.01
CA ILE A 156 -10.98 13.06 -15.32
C ILE A 156 -10.37 14.07 -16.28
N VAL A 157 -9.30 13.67 -16.96
CA VAL A 157 -8.62 14.51 -17.94
C VAL A 157 -8.60 13.82 -19.29
N PRO A 158 -8.81 14.56 -20.38
CA PRO A 158 -8.71 14.00 -21.74
C PRO A 158 -7.26 13.61 -22.06
N VAL A 159 -7.10 12.78 -23.09
CA VAL A 159 -5.80 12.31 -23.61
C VAL A 159 -5.47 13.07 -24.88
#